data_129d8318d3abfd61b2250a4b8cafe91c
#
_entry.id   129d8318d3abfd61b2250a4b8cafe91c
#
_cell.length_a   1.000
_cell.length_b   1.000
_cell.length_c   1.000
_cell.angle_alpha   90.00
_cell.angle_beta   90.00
_cell.angle_gamma   90.00
#
_symmetry.space_group_name_H-M   'P 1'
#
loop_
_entity.id
_entity.type
_entity.pdbx_description
1 polymer ?
#
loop_
_entity_poly.entity_id
_entity_poly.type
_entity_poly.pdbx_seq_one_letter_code
_entity_poly.pdbx_strand_id
1 'polypeptide(L)'
;MNAAATMEHTLTLLAERPIELRHGLYERFFAEFPARRAAFLCPEATSVRMTDETLQLLYGLAGGEKWVWPLVAELVATHQAYGDLPLGEYDAFVDMLVEELEAVLGIDWTEDQADAWHEQAEALKTMIGKAQAEWDHVLPRG
;
A
#
# COMPACT_ATOMS: atom_id res chain seq x y z
N MET A 1 15.48 -15.90 -9.14
CA MET A 1 14.92 -14.57 -9.46
C MET A 1 14.94 -13.73 -8.19
N ASN A 2 15.40 -12.48 -8.25
CA ASN A 2 15.38 -11.62 -7.07
C ASN A 2 13.99 -11.08 -6.81
N ALA A 3 13.78 -10.45 -5.63
CA ALA A 3 12.46 -9.96 -5.24
C ALA A 3 11.87 -8.97 -6.25
N ALA A 4 12.68 -8.02 -6.74
CA ALA A 4 12.20 -7.04 -7.71
C ALA A 4 11.71 -7.69 -9.00
N ALA A 5 12.45 -8.67 -9.51
CA ALA A 5 12.05 -9.39 -10.73
C ALA A 5 10.79 -10.22 -10.52
N THR A 6 10.66 -10.84 -9.35
CA THR A 6 9.47 -11.60 -8.97
C THR A 6 8.24 -10.69 -8.91
N MET A 7 8.40 -9.51 -8.31
CA MET A 7 7.30 -8.54 -8.19
C MET A 7 6.94 -7.93 -9.54
N GLU A 8 7.92 -7.67 -10.40
CA GLU A 8 7.67 -7.20 -11.75
C GLU A 8 6.82 -8.21 -12.54
N HIS A 9 7.12 -9.50 -12.39
CA HIS A 9 6.33 -10.55 -13.00
C HIS A 9 4.89 -10.52 -12.48
N THR A 10 4.71 -10.34 -11.16
CA THR A 10 3.37 -10.19 -10.56
C THR A 10 2.61 -9.04 -11.20
N LEU A 11 3.25 -7.88 -11.35
CA LEU A 11 2.63 -6.70 -11.94
C LEU A 11 2.24 -6.92 -13.39
N THR A 12 3.07 -7.66 -14.14
CA THR A 12 2.75 -8.04 -15.52
C THR A 12 1.50 -8.91 -15.58
N LEU A 13 1.42 -9.92 -14.71
CA LEU A 13 0.23 -10.77 -14.62
C LEU A 13 -1.01 -9.98 -14.23
N LEU A 14 -0.86 -9.07 -13.28
CA LEU A 14 -1.97 -8.21 -12.82
C LEU A 14 -2.51 -7.36 -13.96
N ALA A 15 -1.63 -6.79 -14.79
CA ALA A 15 -2.04 -5.95 -15.91
C ALA A 15 -2.87 -6.71 -16.96
N GLU A 16 -2.74 -8.03 -17.01
CA GLU A 16 -3.48 -8.88 -17.93
C GLU A 16 -4.87 -9.28 -17.42
N ARG A 17 -5.17 -8.97 -16.15
CA ARG A 17 -6.45 -9.34 -15.55
C ARG A 17 -7.55 -8.36 -15.93
N PRO A 18 -8.78 -8.85 -16.16
CA PRO A 18 -9.92 -7.98 -16.46
C PRO A 18 -10.46 -7.24 -15.24
N ILE A 19 -10.12 -7.70 -14.04
CA ILE A 19 -10.59 -7.10 -12.78
C ILE A 19 -9.49 -6.20 -12.22
N GLU A 20 -9.84 -4.96 -11.89
CA GLU A 20 -8.91 -4.03 -11.27
C GLU A 20 -8.73 -4.33 -9.78
N LEU A 21 -7.48 -4.37 -9.35
CA LEU A 21 -7.10 -4.65 -7.96
C LEU A 21 -7.81 -3.73 -6.96
N ARG A 22 -7.95 -2.45 -7.30
CA ARG A 22 -8.52 -1.45 -6.39
C ARG A 22 -9.94 -1.75 -5.94
N HIS A 23 -10.73 -2.40 -6.78
CA HIS A 23 -12.14 -2.67 -6.44
C HIS A 23 -12.26 -3.58 -5.22
N GLY A 24 -11.60 -4.73 -5.24
CA GLY A 24 -11.63 -5.64 -4.10
C GLY A 24 -10.90 -5.07 -2.88
N LEU A 25 -9.80 -4.36 -3.11
CA LEU A 25 -9.04 -3.73 -2.03
C LEU A 25 -9.92 -2.74 -1.24
N TYR A 26 -10.61 -1.83 -1.92
CA TYR A 26 -11.42 -0.83 -1.24
C TYR A 26 -12.71 -1.41 -0.67
N GLU A 27 -13.25 -2.45 -1.27
CA GLU A 27 -14.37 -3.18 -0.70
C GLU A 27 -14.00 -3.73 0.68
N ARG A 28 -12.82 -4.38 0.79
CA ARG A 28 -12.29 -4.90 2.05
C ARG A 28 -12.02 -3.77 3.05
N PHE A 29 -11.38 -2.71 2.58
CA PHE A 29 -10.99 -1.59 3.45
C PHE A 29 -12.22 -0.91 4.06
N PHE A 30 -13.22 -0.59 3.25
CA PHE A 30 -14.43 0.06 3.74
C PHE A 30 -15.34 -0.87 4.56
N ALA A 31 -15.21 -2.19 4.36
CA ALA A 31 -15.93 -3.13 5.22
C ALA A 31 -15.36 -3.10 6.63
N GLU A 32 -14.05 -2.96 6.79
CA GLU A 32 -13.40 -2.89 8.10
C GLU A 32 -13.42 -1.48 8.68
N PHE A 33 -13.29 -0.46 7.85
CA PHE A 33 -13.26 0.94 8.27
C PHE A 33 -14.35 1.75 7.57
N PRO A 34 -15.64 1.49 7.86
CA PRO A 34 -16.74 2.12 7.13
C PRO A 34 -16.78 3.64 7.26
N ALA A 35 -16.28 4.18 8.37
CA ALA A 35 -16.24 5.63 8.59
C ALA A 35 -15.31 6.34 7.59
N ARG A 36 -14.34 5.64 7.01
CA ARG A 36 -13.38 6.23 6.07
C ARG A 36 -13.98 6.50 4.70
N ARG A 37 -15.07 5.86 4.36
CA ARG A 37 -15.72 6.08 3.06
C ARG A 37 -16.06 7.56 2.85
N ALA A 38 -16.49 8.25 3.91
CA ALA A 38 -16.88 9.67 3.84
C ALA A 38 -15.68 10.59 3.54
N ALA A 39 -14.45 10.14 3.79
CA ALA A 39 -13.25 10.94 3.52
C ALA A 39 -12.87 10.94 2.03
N PHE A 40 -13.47 10.07 1.24
CA PHE A 40 -13.16 9.91 -0.19
C PHE A 40 -14.14 10.74 -1.02
N LEU A 41 -13.76 11.99 -1.34
CA LEU A 41 -14.61 12.91 -2.13
C LEU A 41 -14.75 12.43 -3.57
N CYS A 42 -13.69 11.86 -4.14
CA CYS A 42 -13.69 11.28 -5.48
C CYS A 42 -13.15 9.85 -5.39
N PRO A 43 -13.99 8.89 -4.95
CA PRO A 43 -13.51 7.52 -4.68
C PRO A 43 -12.82 6.86 -5.87
N GLU A 44 -13.33 7.08 -7.09
CA GLU A 44 -12.75 6.51 -8.31
C GLU A 44 -11.29 6.94 -8.48
N ALA A 45 -11.08 8.25 -8.56
CA ALA A 45 -9.74 8.80 -8.80
C ALA A 45 -8.78 8.51 -7.65
N THR A 46 -9.27 8.64 -6.42
CA THR A 46 -8.45 8.42 -5.24
C THR A 46 -8.01 6.96 -5.12
N SER A 47 -8.94 6.02 -5.39
CA SER A 47 -8.62 4.59 -5.31
C SER A 47 -7.56 4.17 -6.34
N VAL A 48 -7.64 4.70 -7.56
CA VAL A 48 -6.62 4.45 -8.59
C VAL A 48 -5.26 4.93 -8.11
N ARG A 49 -5.20 6.20 -7.68
CA ARG A 49 -3.94 6.83 -7.28
C ARG A 49 -3.30 6.14 -6.08
N MET A 50 -4.07 5.88 -5.02
CA MET A 50 -3.53 5.27 -3.80
C MET A 50 -3.09 3.84 -4.03
N THR A 51 -3.84 3.07 -4.82
CA THR A 51 -3.46 1.70 -5.15
C THR A 51 -2.16 1.68 -5.95
N ASP A 52 -2.08 2.49 -7.01
CA ASP A 52 -0.89 2.55 -7.85
C ASP A 52 0.34 3.04 -7.07
N GLU A 53 0.17 4.06 -6.25
CA GLU A 53 1.25 4.60 -5.43
C GLU A 53 1.78 3.55 -4.45
N THR A 54 0.88 2.80 -3.81
CA THR A 54 1.29 1.76 -2.87
C THR A 54 2.04 0.62 -3.58
N LEU A 55 1.56 0.20 -4.76
CA LEU A 55 2.26 -0.80 -5.56
C LEU A 55 3.67 -0.32 -5.94
N GLN A 56 3.80 0.96 -6.33
CA GLN A 56 5.09 1.54 -6.66
C GLN A 56 6.05 1.57 -5.48
N LEU A 57 5.53 1.93 -4.29
CA LEU A 57 6.33 1.94 -3.07
C LEU A 57 6.87 0.56 -2.74
N LEU A 58 6.02 -0.46 -2.81
CA LEU A 58 6.44 -1.83 -2.54
C LEU A 58 7.49 -2.31 -3.54
N TYR A 59 7.26 -2.04 -4.82
CA TYR A 59 8.22 -2.39 -5.88
C TYR A 59 9.54 -1.65 -5.70
N GLY A 60 9.49 -0.35 -5.37
CA GLY A 60 10.67 0.46 -5.14
C GLY A 60 11.50 -0.04 -3.96
N LEU A 61 10.85 -0.50 -2.89
CA LEU A 61 11.54 -1.10 -1.75
C LEU A 61 12.33 -2.34 -2.16
N ALA A 62 11.74 -3.19 -3.02
CA ALA A 62 12.42 -4.38 -3.51
C ALA A 62 13.67 -4.04 -4.30
N GLY A 63 13.67 -2.93 -5.01
CA GLY A 63 14.82 -2.44 -5.78
C GLY A 63 15.81 -1.61 -4.98
N GLY A 64 15.55 -1.35 -3.70
CA GLY A 64 16.41 -0.50 -2.88
C GLY A 64 16.43 0.95 -3.34
N GLU A 65 15.33 1.43 -3.91
CA GLU A 65 15.27 2.76 -4.50
C GLU A 65 15.24 3.87 -3.44
N LYS A 66 16.07 4.88 -3.62
CA LYS A 66 16.22 5.97 -2.64
C LYS A 66 15.03 6.91 -2.60
N TRP A 67 14.21 6.96 -3.66
CA TRP A 67 13.04 7.82 -3.72
C TRP A 67 11.89 7.34 -2.83
N VAL A 68 11.95 6.12 -2.33
CA VAL A 68 10.86 5.54 -1.52
C VAL A 68 10.67 6.31 -0.22
N TRP A 69 11.74 6.56 0.52
CA TRP A 69 11.64 7.22 1.83
C TRP A 69 11.02 8.62 1.75
N PRO A 70 11.50 9.52 0.87
CA PRO A 70 10.85 10.83 0.75
C PRO A 70 9.37 10.74 0.36
N LEU A 71 9.01 9.77 -0.48
CA LEU A 71 7.63 9.60 -0.91
C LEU A 71 6.75 9.09 0.24
N VAL A 72 7.26 8.19 1.07
CA VAL A 72 6.53 7.72 2.26
C VAL A 72 6.33 8.86 3.25
N ALA A 73 7.36 9.66 3.48
CA ALA A 73 7.27 10.81 4.38
C ALA A 73 6.21 11.81 3.88
N GLU A 74 6.17 12.06 2.57
CA GLU A 74 5.16 12.93 1.96
C GLU A 74 3.76 12.34 2.08
N LEU A 75 3.64 11.03 1.89
CA LEU A 75 2.36 10.34 2.02
C LEU A 75 1.79 10.51 3.42
N VAL A 76 2.60 10.31 4.45
CA VAL A 76 2.16 10.48 5.84
C VAL A 76 1.78 11.94 6.10
N ALA A 77 2.60 12.89 5.63
CA ALA A 77 2.32 14.31 5.78
C ALA A 77 0.98 14.70 5.13
N THR A 78 0.74 14.21 3.93
CA THR A 78 -0.51 14.48 3.21
C THR A 78 -1.72 13.94 3.97
N HIS A 79 -1.60 12.74 4.54
CA HIS A 79 -2.71 12.13 5.29
C HIS A 79 -2.99 12.84 6.60
N GLN A 80 -2.04 13.59 7.16
CA GLN A 80 -2.28 14.37 8.38
C GLN A 80 -3.35 15.44 8.17
N ALA A 81 -3.58 15.87 6.93
CA ALA A 81 -4.66 16.82 6.62
C ALA A 81 -6.05 16.26 6.92
N TYR A 82 -6.18 14.95 7.01
CA TYR A 82 -7.44 14.27 7.32
C TYR A 82 -7.58 13.90 8.80
N GLY A 83 -6.67 14.41 9.65
CA GLY A 83 -6.65 14.14 11.08
C GLY A 83 -5.66 13.04 11.45
N ASP A 84 -5.78 12.53 12.67
CA ASP A 84 -4.89 11.49 13.17
C ASP A 84 -5.33 10.14 12.64
N LEU A 85 -4.61 9.64 11.61
CA LEU A 85 -4.83 8.29 11.13
C LEU A 85 -4.03 7.31 11.97
N PRO A 86 -4.68 6.35 12.64
CA PRO A 86 -3.96 5.34 13.40
C PRO A 86 -3.05 4.51 12.51
N LEU A 87 -1.85 4.18 13.03
CA LEU A 87 -0.89 3.36 12.28
C LEU A 87 -1.51 2.05 11.81
N GLY A 88 -2.39 1.45 12.62
CA GLY A 88 -3.07 0.21 12.26
C GLY A 88 -3.90 0.28 11.00
N GLU A 89 -4.42 1.46 10.62
CA GLU A 89 -5.17 1.61 9.37
C GLU A 89 -4.26 1.60 8.15
N TYR A 90 -3.06 2.20 8.25
CA TYR A 90 -2.04 2.09 7.22
C TYR A 90 -1.61 0.64 7.04
N ASP A 91 -1.31 -0.04 8.17
CA ASP A 91 -0.88 -1.44 8.15
C ASP A 91 -1.94 -2.33 7.52
N ALA A 92 -3.22 -2.13 7.89
CA ALA A 92 -4.32 -2.89 7.33
C ALA A 92 -4.44 -2.69 5.82
N PHE A 93 -4.29 -1.46 5.34
CA PHE A 93 -4.37 -1.17 3.91
C PHE A 93 -3.27 -1.90 3.14
N VAL A 94 -2.03 -1.85 3.63
CA VAL A 94 -0.89 -2.53 2.98
C VAL A 94 -1.12 -4.04 2.95
N ASP A 95 -1.54 -4.62 4.07
CA ASP A 95 -1.80 -6.06 4.15
C ASP A 95 -2.95 -6.48 3.23
N MET A 96 -4.03 -5.70 3.19
CA MET A 96 -5.18 -5.97 2.32
C MET A 96 -4.80 -5.91 0.84
N LEU A 97 -3.89 -5.01 0.47
CA LEU A 97 -3.42 -4.94 -0.90
C LEU A 97 -2.73 -6.23 -1.31
N VAL A 98 -1.86 -6.78 -0.45
CA VAL A 98 -1.18 -8.04 -0.74
C VAL A 98 -2.17 -9.20 -0.78
N GLU A 99 -3.13 -9.24 0.14
CA GLU A 99 -4.18 -10.25 0.14
C GLU A 99 -5.00 -10.20 -1.15
N GLU A 100 -5.29 -9.00 -1.64
CA GLU A 100 -6.05 -8.84 -2.87
C GLU A 100 -5.25 -9.26 -4.10
N LEU A 101 -3.92 -9.02 -4.11
CA LEU A 101 -3.04 -9.53 -5.15
C LEU A 101 -3.16 -11.05 -5.25
N GLU A 102 -3.10 -11.72 -4.11
CA GLU A 102 -3.25 -13.18 -4.05
C GLU A 102 -4.60 -13.61 -4.61
N ALA A 103 -5.68 -12.93 -4.21
CA ALA A 103 -7.02 -13.25 -4.66
C ALA A 103 -7.19 -13.08 -6.18
N VAL A 104 -6.66 -11.99 -6.72
CA VAL A 104 -6.77 -11.68 -8.15
C VAL A 104 -5.94 -12.63 -9.01
N LEU A 105 -4.73 -12.97 -8.56
CA LEU A 105 -3.85 -13.84 -9.33
C LEU A 105 -4.17 -15.33 -9.17
N GLY A 106 -4.77 -15.72 -8.05
CA GLY A 106 -5.22 -17.09 -7.86
C GLY A 106 -4.10 -18.11 -8.05
N ILE A 107 -4.27 -19.00 -9.03
CA ILE A 107 -3.29 -20.07 -9.28
C ILE A 107 -1.92 -19.54 -9.72
N ASP A 108 -1.87 -18.33 -10.25
CA ASP A 108 -0.60 -17.70 -10.67
C ASP A 108 0.18 -17.08 -9.51
N TRP A 109 -0.40 -17.03 -8.32
CA TRP A 109 0.27 -16.57 -7.12
C TRP A 109 1.13 -17.68 -6.55
N THR A 110 2.44 -17.52 -6.65
CA THR A 110 3.40 -18.53 -6.18
C THR A 110 3.93 -18.19 -4.80
N GLU A 111 4.59 -19.16 -4.17
CA GLU A 111 5.25 -18.94 -2.88
C GLU A 111 6.32 -17.86 -2.97
N ASP A 112 7.09 -17.82 -4.06
CA ASP A 112 8.09 -16.79 -4.29
C ASP A 112 7.46 -15.40 -4.34
N GLN A 113 6.30 -15.28 -5.00
CA GLN A 113 5.57 -14.02 -5.04
C GLN A 113 5.07 -13.63 -3.65
N ALA A 114 4.51 -14.58 -2.92
CA ALA A 114 4.04 -14.33 -1.57
C ALA A 114 5.18 -13.81 -0.68
N ASP A 115 6.33 -14.48 -0.71
CA ASP A 115 7.49 -14.10 0.09
C ASP A 115 7.98 -12.69 -0.27
N ALA A 116 8.09 -12.39 -1.57
CA ALA A 116 8.58 -11.09 -2.02
C ALA A 116 7.64 -9.95 -1.59
N TRP A 117 6.34 -10.11 -1.84
CA TRP A 117 5.37 -9.07 -1.50
C TRP A 117 5.21 -8.89 0.01
N HIS A 118 5.18 -9.97 0.77
CA HIS A 118 5.07 -9.88 2.24
C HIS A 118 6.31 -9.24 2.86
N GLU A 119 7.50 -9.55 2.37
CA GLU A 119 8.74 -8.92 2.85
C GLU A 119 8.68 -7.40 2.64
N GLN A 120 8.28 -6.95 1.47
CA GLN A 120 8.21 -5.53 1.19
C GLN A 120 7.05 -4.86 1.93
N ALA A 121 5.96 -5.57 2.15
CA ALA A 121 4.85 -5.06 2.95
C ALA A 121 5.31 -4.76 4.38
N GLU A 122 6.07 -5.68 4.99
CA GLU A 122 6.62 -5.45 6.33
C GLU A 122 7.58 -4.26 6.35
N ALA A 123 8.42 -4.13 5.33
CA ALA A 123 9.34 -3.00 5.22
C ALA A 123 8.58 -1.67 5.06
N LEU A 124 7.53 -1.66 4.25
CA LEU A 124 6.73 -0.45 4.05
C LEU A 124 6.01 -0.04 5.33
N LYS A 125 5.41 -1.00 6.04
CA LYS A 125 4.73 -0.73 7.31
C LYS A 125 5.69 -0.13 8.34
N THR A 126 6.90 -0.68 8.44
CA THR A 126 7.94 -0.15 9.32
C THR A 126 8.32 1.29 8.94
N MET A 127 8.45 1.54 7.65
CA MET A 127 8.81 2.88 7.14
C MET A 127 7.70 3.90 7.40
N ILE A 128 6.45 3.52 7.22
CA ILE A 128 5.30 4.39 7.52
C ILE A 128 5.29 4.73 9.02
N GLY A 129 5.51 3.73 9.87
CA GLY A 129 5.58 3.94 11.32
C GLY A 129 6.68 4.92 11.71
N LYS A 130 7.85 4.82 11.06
CA LYS A 130 8.96 5.74 11.29
C LYS A 130 8.60 7.16 10.83
N ALA A 131 7.98 7.29 9.67
CA ALA A 131 7.57 8.60 9.15
C ALA A 131 6.54 9.27 10.06
N GLN A 132 5.59 8.50 10.57
CA GLN A 132 4.57 9.01 11.48
C GLN A 132 5.19 9.46 12.80
N ALA A 133 6.14 8.70 13.33
CA ALA A 133 6.85 9.05 14.55
C ALA A 133 7.67 10.34 14.39
N GLU A 134 8.33 10.51 13.25
CA GLU A 134 9.09 11.73 12.95
C GLU A 134 8.17 12.93 12.79
N TRP A 135 7.02 12.77 12.17
CA TRP A 135 6.03 13.83 12.05
C TRP A 135 5.56 14.30 13.43
N ASP A 136 5.20 13.37 14.30
CA ASP A 136 4.73 13.68 15.63
C ASP A 136 5.80 14.36 16.49
N HIS A 137 7.06 14.04 16.26
CA HIS A 137 8.20 14.66 16.96
C HIS A 137 8.42 16.11 16.50
N VAL A 138 8.36 16.36 15.19
CA VAL A 138 8.62 17.69 14.62
C VAL A 138 7.45 18.64 14.86
N LEU A 139 6.22 18.14 14.77
CA LEU A 139 4.99 18.93 14.98
C LEU A 139 4.15 18.26 16.06
N PRO A 140 4.57 18.45 17.34
CA PRO A 140 3.84 17.81 18.44
C PRO A 140 2.39 18.27 18.48
N ARG A 141 1.51 17.33 18.72
CA ARG A 141 0.08 17.57 18.82
C ARG A 141 -0.23 17.95 20.26
N GLY A 142 -0.61 19.17 20.41
CA GLY A 142 -0.89 19.70 21.73
C GLY A 142 -2.32 19.69 22.07
#